data_bdf2229606df323c84d7373bb68fb4a6
#
_entry.id   bdf2229606df323c84d7373bb68fb4a6
#
_cell.length_a   1.000
_cell.length_b   1.000
_cell.length_c   1.000
_cell.angle_alpha   90.00
_cell.angle_beta   90.00
_cell.angle_gamma   90.00
#
_symmetry.space_group_name_H-M   'P 1'
#
loop_
_entity.id
_entity.type
_entity.pdbx_description
1 polymer ?
#
loop_
_entity_poly.entity_id
_entity_poly.type
_entity_poly.pdbx_seq_one_letter_code
_entity_poly.pdbx_strand_id
1 'polypeptide(L)'
;MWKHKVKLGQWQETIEYGQPVRTLKWTTHFANKKAVRQTEFYAAANVGLRPEVVFEVYAHEYDGHEMLQFDSVDYMIMRTYENGDIIELVCSANVGDVSG
;
A
#
# COMPACT_ATOMS: atom_id res chain seq x y z
N MET A 1 -17.56 -8.58 4.45
CA MET A 1 -16.80 -9.82 4.31
C MET A 1 -15.58 -9.62 3.44
N TRP A 2 -14.47 -10.20 3.85
CA TRP A 2 -13.18 -9.99 3.19
C TRP A 2 -13.05 -10.96 2.02
N LYS A 3 -12.88 -10.44 0.82
CA LYS A 3 -12.90 -11.27 -0.39
C LYS A 3 -11.53 -11.48 -1.01
N HIS A 4 -10.56 -10.69 -0.62
CA HIS A 4 -9.25 -10.72 -1.26
C HIS A 4 -8.16 -10.89 -0.23
N LYS A 5 -7.00 -11.33 -0.68
CA LYS A 5 -5.81 -11.33 0.13
C LYS A 5 -4.78 -10.44 -0.52
N VAL A 6 -4.14 -9.64 0.30
CA VAL A 6 -3.05 -8.77 -0.16
C VAL A 6 -1.85 -9.02 0.71
N LYS A 7 -0.69 -8.64 0.19
CA LYS A 7 0.52 -8.61 1.00
C LYS A 7 0.87 -7.18 1.28
N LEU A 8 1.17 -6.89 2.53
CA LEU A 8 1.63 -5.57 2.92
C LEU A 8 3.13 -5.64 3.16
N GLY A 9 3.84 -4.70 2.59
CA GLY A 9 5.29 -4.67 2.68
C GLY A 9 5.77 -3.52 3.53
N GLN A 10 6.69 -3.83 4.42
CA GLN A 10 7.26 -2.85 5.32
C GLN A 10 8.77 -2.94 5.23
N TRP A 11 9.41 -1.79 5.11
CA TRP A 11 10.86 -1.73 5.04
C TRP A 11 11.45 -2.01 6.40
N GLN A 12 12.47 -2.85 6.42
CA GLN A 12 13.24 -3.16 7.62
C GLN A 12 14.70 -2.90 7.34
N GLU A 13 15.41 -2.45 8.36
CA GLU A 13 16.83 -2.24 8.24
C GLU A 13 17.56 -3.25 9.10
N THR A 14 18.50 -3.95 8.51
CA THR A 14 19.33 -4.92 9.22
C THR A 14 20.78 -4.60 8.93
N ILE A 15 21.67 -5.18 9.74
CA ILE A 15 23.11 -5.01 9.55
C ILE A 15 23.67 -6.30 8.99
N GLU A 16 24.32 -6.20 7.83
CA GLU A 16 25.00 -7.35 7.22
C GLU A 16 26.43 -6.92 6.90
N TYR A 17 27.36 -7.70 7.38
CA TYR A 17 28.77 -7.42 7.16
C TYR A 17 29.14 -6.01 7.58
N GLY A 18 28.53 -5.53 8.67
CA GLY A 18 28.79 -4.22 9.18
C GLY A 18 28.12 -3.08 8.41
N GLN A 19 27.27 -3.40 7.46
CA GLN A 19 26.60 -2.40 6.62
C GLN A 19 25.10 -2.45 6.83
N PRO A 20 24.42 -1.31 6.86
CA PRO A 20 22.96 -1.31 6.93
C PRO A 20 22.38 -1.78 5.58
N VAL A 21 21.42 -2.68 5.68
CA VAL A 21 20.73 -3.22 4.52
C VAL A 21 19.23 -3.06 4.74
N ARG A 22 18.54 -2.52 3.74
CA ARG A 22 17.08 -2.39 3.81
C ARG A 22 16.46 -3.53 3.02
N THR A 23 15.53 -4.22 3.66
CA THR A 23 14.78 -5.28 3.02
C THR A 23 13.29 -5.02 3.21
N LEU A 24 12.51 -5.55 2.30
CA LEU A 24 11.06 -5.40 2.35
C LEU A 24 10.47 -6.68 2.92
N LYS A 25 9.78 -6.55 4.04
CA LYS A 25 9.14 -7.70 4.67
C LYS A 25 7.67 -7.70 4.34
N TRP A 26 7.19 -8.81 3.80
CA TRP A 26 5.81 -8.96 3.37
C TRP A 26 5.02 -9.78 4.37
N THR A 27 3.79 -9.34 4.64
CA THR A 27 2.85 -10.10 5.45
C THR A 27 1.52 -10.17 4.71
N THR A 28 0.79 -11.26 4.91
CA THR A 28 -0.46 -11.50 4.20
C THR A 28 -1.65 -11.08 5.05
N HIS A 29 -2.61 -10.40 4.43
CA HIS A 29 -3.78 -9.88 5.13
C HIS A 29 -5.02 -10.03 4.25
N PHE A 30 -6.16 -10.16 4.89
CA PHE A 30 -7.43 -10.11 4.17
C PHE A 30 -7.77 -8.67 3.84
N ALA A 31 -8.40 -8.47 2.69
CA ALA A 31 -8.71 -7.13 2.23
C ALA A 31 -9.98 -7.12 1.39
N ASN A 32 -10.57 -5.95 1.29
CA ASN A 32 -11.60 -5.68 0.29
C ASN A 32 -11.07 -4.65 -0.69
N LYS A 33 -11.39 -4.85 -1.95
CA LYS A 33 -10.96 -3.95 -3.00
C LYS A 33 -12.08 -2.97 -3.31
N LYS A 34 -11.74 -1.69 -3.42
CA LYS A 34 -12.73 -0.63 -3.66
C LYS A 34 -12.23 0.29 -4.75
N ALA A 35 -13.18 1.01 -5.36
CA ALA A 35 -12.83 2.02 -6.35
C ALA A 35 -12.27 3.25 -5.67
N VAL A 36 -11.45 4.00 -6.41
CA VAL A 36 -10.91 5.26 -5.94
C VAL A 36 -12.01 6.32 -5.98
N ARG A 37 -12.09 7.12 -4.92
CA ARG A 37 -13.03 8.24 -4.91
C ARG A 37 -12.54 9.33 -5.86
N GLN A 38 -13.49 10.03 -6.48
CA GLN A 38 -13.16 11.07 -7.43
C GLN A 38 -12.33 12.19 -6.78
N THR A 39 -12.68 12.56 -5.56
CA THR A 39 -11.93 13.60 -4.85
C THR A 39 -10.48 13.17 -4.60
N GLU A 40 -10.28 11.90 -4.30
CA GLU A 40 -8.92 11.40 -4.09
C GLU A 40 -8.12 11.43 -5.37
N PHE A 41 -8.78 11.10 -6.48
CA PHE A 41 -8.12 11.11 -7.77
C PHE A 41 -7.61 12.50 -8.12
N TYR A 42 -8.42 13.53 -7.93
CA TYR A 42 -8.00 14.90 -8.23
C TYR A 42 -6.90 15.38 -7.29
N ALA A 43 -7.01 15.05 -6.02
CA ALA A 43 -6.00 15.47 -5.05
C ALA A 43 -4.64 14.87 -5.39
N ALA A 44 -4.62 13.61 -5.79
CA ALA A 44 -3.37 12.96 -6.13
C ALA A 44 -2.79 13.49 -7.43
N ALA A 45 -3.65 13.84 -8.37
CA ALA A 45 -3.19 14.34 -9.67
C ALA A 45 -2.36 15.61 -9.51
N ASN A 46 -2.68 16.41 -8.50
CA ASN A 46 -1.96 17.66 -8.27
C ASN A 46 -0.49 17.44 -7.92
N VAL A 47 -0.13 16.25 -7.45
CA VAL A 47 1.26 15.95 -7.11
C VAL A 47 1.83 14.88 -8.04
N GLY A 48 1.16 14.64 -9.16
CA GLY A 48 1.68 13.73 -10.17
C GLY A 48 1.49 12.26 -9.88
N LEU A 49 0.66 11.93 -8.91
CA LEU A 49 0.39 10.56 -8.56
C LEU A 49 -0.93 10.11 -9.17
N ARG A 50 -1.06 8.80 -9.34
CA ARG A 50 -2.27 8.22 -9.92
C ARG A 50 -2.81 7.13 -9.02
N PRO A 51 -3.81 7.44 -8.20
CA PRO A 51 -4.43 6.39 -7.40
C PRO A 51 -5.21 5.46 -8.35
N GLU A 52 -5.02 4.17 -8.16
CA GLU A 52 -5.63 3.20 -9.05
C GLU A 52 -6.64 2.32 -8.33
N VAL A 53 -6.43 2.08 -7.04
CA VAL A 53 -7.27 1.17 -6.30
C VAL A 53 -7.18 1.49 -4.83
N VAL A 54 -8.25 1.17 -4.10
CA VAL A 54 -8.28 1.29 -2.65
C VAL A 54 -8.50 -0.10 -2.09
N PHE A 55 -7.71 -0.46 -1.08
CA PHE A 55 -7.90 -1.70 -0.35
C PHE A 55 -8.24 -1.37 1.10
N GLU A 56 -9.25 -2.07 1.63
CA GLU A 56 -9.56 -1.99 3.04
C GLU A 56 -8.95 -3.17 3.75
N VAL A 57 -8.30 -2.92 4.87
CA VAL A 57 -7.80 -3.98 5.74
C VAL A 57 -8.19 -3.64 7.16
N TYR A 58 -8.01 -4.58 8.08
CA TYR A 58 -8.22 -4.27 9.49
C TYR A 58 -7.18 -3.26 9.94
N ALA A 59 -7.65 -2.23 10.64
CA ALA A 59 -6.76 -1.15 11.06
C ALA A 59 -5.64 -1.65 11.96
N HIS A 60 -5.93 -2.63 12.82
CA HIS A 60 -4.93 -3.12 13.75
C HIS A 60 -3.81 -3.92 13.05
N GLU A 61 -4.03 -4.30 11.79
CA GLU A 61 -3.01 -5.03 11.04
C GLU A 61 -2.11 -4.11 10.23
N TYR A 62 -2.48 -2.85 10.11
CA TYR A 62 -1.68 -1.90 9.34
C TYR A 62 -0.73 -1.17 10.29
N ASP A 63 0.54 -1.18 9.97
CA ASP A 63 1.57 -0.59 10.83
C ASP A 63 2.56 0.21 9.99
N GLY A 64 2.03 1.21 9.30
CA GLY A 64 2.89 2.07 8.50
C GLY A 64 3.50 1.41 7.27
N HIS A 65 2.91 0.33 6.82
CA HIS A 65 3.39 -0.34 5.61
C HIS A 65 3.37 0.61 4.44
N GLU A 66 4.37 0.54 3.59
CA GLU A 66 4.50 1.44 2.44
C GLU A 66 4.11 0.80 1.13
N MET A 67 4.12 -0.53 1.08
CA MET A 67 3.88 -1.27 -0.16
C MET A 67 2.75 -2.26 0.02
N LEU A 68 2.07 -2.54 -1.08
CA LEU A 68 1.02 -3.55 -1.10
C LEU A 68 1.15 -4.33 -2.39
N GLN A 69 1.00 -5.65 -2.30
CA GLN A 69 1.02 -6.50 -3.48
C GLN A 69 -0.31 -7.23 -3.59
N PHE A 70 -0.91 -7.15 -4.74
CA PHE A 70 -2.17 -7.83 -5.02
C PHE A 70 -2.12 -8.39 -6.43
N ASP A 71 -2.40 -9.68 -6.55
CA ASP A 71 -2.48 -10.35 -7.86
C ASP A 71 -1.20 -10.13 -8.67
N SER A 72 -0.07 -10.27 -8.00
CA SER A 72 1.27 -10.13 -8.58
C SER A 72 1.59 -8.71 -9.06
N VAL A 73 0.82 -7.74 -8.65
CA VAL A 73 1.08 -6.33 -8.96
C VAL A 73 1.50 -5.63 -7.68
N ASP A 74 2.59 -4.89 -7.75
CA ASP A 74 3.08 -4.12 -6.63
C ASP A 74 2.51 -2.72 -6.68
N TYR A 75 1.98 -2.27 -5.56
CA TYR A 75 1.41 -0.94 -5.40
C TYR A 75 2.17 -0.18 -4.33
N MET A 76 2.23 1.12 -4.49
CA MET A 76 2.69 2.00 -3.43
C MET A 76 1.46 2.51 -2.69
N ILE A 77 1.50 2.48 -1.36
CA ILE A 77 0.43 3.02 -0.54
C ILE A 77 0.66 4.52 -0.44
N MET A 78 -0.21 5.29 -1.08
CA MET A 78 -0.07 6.73 -1.15
C MET A 78 -0.62 7.43 0.06
N ARG A 79 -1.72 6.91 0.58
CA ARG A 79 -2.50 7.61 1.58
C ARG A 79 -3.38 6.61 2.32
N THR A 80 -3.67 6.89 3.56
CA THR A 80 -4.52 6.01 4.35
C THR A 80 -5.63 6.79 5.02
N TYR A 81 -6.77 6.14 5.21
CA TYR A 81 -7.89 6.72 5.94
C TYR A 81 -8.42 5.67 6.90
N GLU A 82 -8.29 5.94 8.18
CA GLU A 82 -8.76 5.03 9.20
C GLU A 82 -10.19 5.38 9.58
N ASN A 83 -11.04 4.35 9.67
CA ASN A 83 -12.44 4.53 10.01
C ASN A 83 -12.86 3.38 10.90
N GLY A 84 -12.77 3.57 12.21
CA GLY A 84 -13.09 2.52 13.15
C GLY A 84 -12.07 1.39 13.07
N ASP A 85 -12.55 0.19 12.85
CA ASP A 85 -11.71 -0.99 12.81
C ASP A 85 -11.06 -1.22 11.46
N ILE A 86 -11.36 -0.39 10.49
CA ILE A 86 -10.91 -0.57 9.11
C ILE A 86 -10.08 0.62 8.69
N ILE A 87 -9.05 0.36 7.91
CA ILE A 87 -8.26 1.42 7.31
C ILE A 87 -8.26 1.22 5.80
N GLU A 88 -8.47 2.30 5.08
CA GLU A 88 -8.43 2.30 3.62
C GLU A 88 -7.04 2.69 3.16
N LEU A 89 -6.50 1.92 2.25
CA LEU A 89 -5.17 2.15 1.70
C LEU A 89 -5.33 2.54 0.24
N VAL A 90 -5.06 3.80 -0.06
CA VAL A 90 -5.14 4.31 -1.43
C VAL A 90 -3.82 4.00 -2.12
N CYS A 91 -3.88 3.24 -3.20
CA CYS A 91 -2.69 2.65 -3.80
C CYS A 91 -2.51 3.08 -5.24
N SER A 92 -1.26 3.19 -5.64
CA SER A 92 -0.86 3.47 -7.00
C SER A 92 0.07 2.37 -7.48
N ALA A 93 -0.17 1.87 -8.69
CA ALA A 93 0.68 0.82 -9.27
C ALA A 93 1.94 1.40 -9.91
N ASN A 94 2.09 2.70 -9.91
CA ASN A 94 3.19 3.36 -10.59
C ASN A 94 4.46 3.37 -9.76
N VAL A 95 4.67 2.31 -9.03
CA VAL A 95 5.79 2.21 -8.12
C VAL A 95 7.02 1.80 -8.91
N GLY A 96 8.10 2.53 -8.69
CA GLY A 96 9.35 2.14 -9.28
C GLY A 96 9.42 2.33 -10.78
N ASP A 97 8.38 2.79 -11.39
CA ASP A 97 8.40 3.06 -12.82
C ASP A 97 8.91 4.46 -13.03
N VAL A 98 10.08 4.66 -12.52
CA VAL A 98 10.71 5.97 -12.60
C VAL A 98 11.48 6.14 -13.88
N SER A 99 11.60 5.06 -14.59
CA SER A 99 12.25 5.12 -15.88
C SER A 99 11.43 5.89 -16.85
N GLY A 100 10.22 6.01 -16.49
CA GLY A 100 9.35 6.74 -17.39
C GLY A 100 9.92 8.02 -17.66
#